data_10c8d3497d99d249c8e37d1f6c3cbcfd
#
_entry.id   10c8d3497d99d249c8e37d1f6c3cbcfd
#
_cell.length_a   1.000
_cell.length_b   1.000
_cell.length_c   1.000
_cell.angle_alpha   90.00
_cell.angle_beta   90.00
_cell.angle_gamma   90.00
#
_symmetry.space_group_name_H-M   'P 1'
#
loop_
_entity.id
_entity.type
_entity.pdbx_description
1 polymer ?
#
loop_
_entity_poly.entity_id
_entity_poly.type
_entity_poly.pdbx_seq_one_letter_code
_entity_poly.pdbx_strand_id
1 'polypeptide(L)'
;GVMTVVGGPMATVEPQSLDGLADVLFIGEADETWPQFLQEWGRGSHKSRYQQADKSDVTKLPLPRTELLKTDRYMFGSMQISRGCPFTCEFCDIIVTFGRRPRLKTSDQVLAELEAFQRAGFKIVFIVDDNLIGNKKAIKEVLRDIIAWQQERAYPLTLFTEASLDLAEDEELMELMGLANFQNVFIGIETPNEESLRETKKLQNVRPNAGTLLERVHRIQEHGIDVWCGMIVGFDHDDPSVFGAMPQFLSRARISTALIGMLHAIPTTPLYDRLKTSGRLNDEEDADKYGTNVVPLGMSPEELRDGFIQVMQDCYTVDAYFQRLDAQFIDENFKFTLHELPYWSRHRAAWAKRAFLNYVRYFAVSGRLLGYVADPELRSRYGRQLWRVFRARWHEPHILFIYALKVATHYHYAEVASSIAQVDPETGGMSDAGRSFSRAKRRVAVQVAA
;
A
#
# COMPACT_ATOMS: atom_id res chain seq x y z
N GLY A 1 -30.87 -11.39 -19.67
CA GLY A 1 -29.47 -11.30 -19.25
C GLY A 1 -29.37 -10.67 -17.86
N VAL A 2 -28.20 -10.71 -17.27
CA VAL A 2 -27.93 -9.99 -16.02
C VAL A 2 -27.43 -8.59 -16.42
N MET A 3 -27.98 -7.56 -15.79
CA MET A 3 -27.51 -6.19 -15.98
C MET A 3 -26.11 -6.03 -15.41
N THR A 4 -25.22 -5.43 -16.17
CA THR A 4 -23.83 -5.13 -15.80
C THR A 4 -23.67 -3.67 -15.47
N VAL A 5 -23.01 -3.38 -14.33
CA VAL A 5 -22.78 -2.02 -13.85
C VAL A 5 -21.30 -1.85 -13.56
N VAL A 6 -20.68 -0.79 -14.06
CA VAL A 6 -19.25 -0.49 -13.88
C VAL A 6 -19.10 0.93 -13.33
N GLY A 7 -18.15 1.08 -12.41
CA GLY A 7 -17.75 2.34 -11.81
C GLY A 7 -16.31 2.26 -11.30
N GLY A 8 -15.88 3.28 -10.57
CA GLY A 8 -14.53 3.35 -9.99
C GLY A 8 -13.58 4.26 -10.77
N PRO A 9 -12.26 4.24 -10.42
CA PRO A 9 -11.29 5.17 -10.99
C PRO A 9 -11.23 5.14 -12.52
N MET A 10 -11.13 3.95 -13.13
CA MET A 10 -11.09 3.80 -14.60
C MET A 10 -12.31 4.40 -15.27
N ALA A 11 -13.52 4.08 -14.79
CA ALA A 11 -14.76 4.65 -15.32
C ALA A 11 -14.85 6.18 -15.13
N THR A 12 -14.11 6.74 -14.19
CA THR A 12 -14.08 8.18 -13.91
C THR A 12 -13.09 8.91 -14.79
N VAL A 13 -11.89 8.36 -15.00
CA VAL A 13 -10.82 9.03 -15.77
C VAL A 13 -10.91 8.76 -17.26
N GLU A 14 -11.44 7.61 -17.67
CA GLU A 14 -11.52 7.21 -19.08
C GLU A 14 -12.85 6.48 -19.40
N PRO A 15 -14.00 7.15 -19.18
CA PRO A 15 -15.31 6.50 -19.35
C PRO A 15 -15.55 5.97 -20.79
N GLN A 16 -14.90 6.55 -21.80
CA GLN A 16 -15.05 6.15 -23.20
C GLN A 16 -14.51 4.74 -23.47
N SER A 17 -13.47 4.32 -22.77
CA SER A 17 -12.90 2.97 -22.92
C SER A 17 -13.87 1.86 -22.47
N LEU A 18 -14.91 2.22 -21.72
CA LEU A 18 -15.92 1.31 -21.19
C LEU A 18 -17.25 1.38 -21.94
N ASP A 19 -17.38 2.22 -22.97
CA ASP A 19 -18.60 2.33 -23.77
C ASP A 19 -18.92 1.00 -24.47
N GLY A 20 -20.13 0.51 -24.24
CA GLY A 20 -20.58 -0.79 -24.78
C GLY A 20 -20.10 -2.04 -24.03
N LEU A 21 -19.25 -1.91 -23.02
CA LEU A 21 -18.79 -3.02 -22.19
C LEU A 21 -19.70 -3.28 -20.97
N ALA A 22 -20.49 -2.31 -20.58
CA ALA A 22 -21.45 -2.43 -19.49
C ALA A 22 -22.78 -1.74 -19.82
N ASP A 23 -23.88 -2.20 -19.19
CA ASP A 23 -25.20 -1.62 -19.37
C ASP A 23 -25.30 -0.25 -18.71
N VAL A 24 -24.60 -0.04 -17.58
CA VAL A 24 -24.63 1.21 -16.81
C VAL A 24 -23.22 1.58 -16.34
N LEU A 25 -22.84 2.85 -16.56
CA LEU A 25 -21.59 3.46 -16.10
C LEU A 25 -21.82 4.46 -14.98
N PHE A 26 -20.99 4.39 -13.94
CA PHE A 26 -20.91 5.38 -12.85
C PHE A 26 -19.61 6.15 -12.93
N ILE A 27 -19.72 7.48 -13.05
CA ILE A 27 -18.58 8.41 -13.14
C ILE A 27 -18.56 9.27 -11.87
N GLY A 28 -17.42 9.33 -11.20
CA GLY A 28 -17.25 10.00 -9.91
C GLY A 28 -17.48 9.07 -8.72
N GLU A 29 -17.80 9.66 -7.56
CA GLU A 29 -17.83 8.93 -6.27
C GLU A 29 -19.05 8.02 -6.07
N ALA A 30 -20.08 8.15 -6.85
CA ALA A 30 -21.30 7.32 -6.87
C ALA A 30 -22.17 7.30 -5.58
N ASP A 31 -21.75 7.91 -4.49
CA ASP A 31 -22.48 7.84 -3.21
C ASP A 31 -23.92 8.40 -3.29
N GLU A 32 -24.16 9.39 -4.15
CA GLU A 32 -25.48 9.98 -4.39
C GLU A 32 -26.20 9.34 -5.58
N THR A 33 -25.44 8.99 -6.62
CA THR A 33 -26.02 8.47 -7.86
C THR A 33 -26.39 6.99 -7.77
N TRP A 34 -25.75 6.20 -6.91
CA TRP A 34 -26.08 4.79 -6.70
C TRP A 34 -27.50 4.61 -6.09
N PRO A 35 -27.90 5.30 -5.02
CA PRO A 35 -29.27 5.26 -4.52
C PRO A 35 -30.30 5.73 -5.56
N GLN A 36 -29.96 6.77 -6.34
CA GLN A 36 -30.81 7.23 -7.44
C GLN A 36 -31.02 6.13 -8.49
N PHE A 37 -29.94 5.49 -8.93
CA PHE A 37 -30.02 4.38 -9.87
C PHE A 37 -30.91 3.25 -9.37
N LEU A 38 -30.78 2.83 -8.12
CA LEU A 38 -31.61 1.76 -7.56
C LEU A 38 -33.10 2.09 -7.59
N GLN A 39 -33.48 3.35 -7.30
CA GLN A 39 -34.84 3.81 -7.39
C GLN A 39 -35.36 3.82 -8.84
N GLU A 40 -34.60 4.35 -9.77
CA GLU A 40 -34.94 4.42 -11.19
C GLU A 40 -34.98 3.02 -11.82
N TRP A 41 -34.06 2.14 -11.46
CA TRP A 41 -34.03 0.74 -11.90
C TRP A 41 -35.27 -0.03 -11.44
N GLY A 42 -35.69 0.14 -10.18
CA GLY A 42 -36.90 -0.45 -9.66
C GLY A 42 -38.18 0.01 -10.37
N ARG A 43 -38.13 1.17 -11.05
CA ARG A 43 -39.26 1.73 -11.87
C ARG A 43 -39.09 1.45 -13.37
N GLY A 44 -38.00 0.81 -13.80
CA GLY A 44 -37.68 0.58 -15.22
C GLY A 44 -37.30 1.85 -16.00
N SER A 45 -36.86 2.91 -15.30
CA SER A 45 -36.51 4.22 -15.89
C SER A 45 -35.06 4.64 -15.70
N HIS A 46 -34.17 3.68 -15.39
CA HIS A 46 -32.76 3.94 -15.19
C HIS A 46 -32.07 4.38 -16.49
N LYS A 47 -30.97 5.13 -16.34
CA LYS A 47 -30.10 5.62 -17.40
C LYS A 47 -28.94 4.66 -17.62
N SER A 48 -28.30 4.74 -18.78
CA SER A 48 -27.05 4.02 -19.06
C SER A 48 -25.81 4.69 -18.45
N ARG A 49 -25.92 5.96 -18.00
CA ARG A 49 -24.79 6.72 -17.43
C ARG A 49 -25.26 7.58 -16.26
N TYR A 50 -24.55 7.47 -15.15
CA TYR A 50 -24.70 8.31 -13.95
C TYR A 50 -23.40 9.02 -13.66
N GLN A 51 -23.45 10.33 -13.50
CA GLN A 51 -22.28 11.15 -13.19
C GLN A 51 -22.54 11.99 -11.97
N GLN A 52 -21.71 11.84 -10.96
CA GLN A 52 -21.70 12.67 -9.77
C GLN A 52 -20.68 13.79 -9.97
N ALA A 53 -21.15 15.03 -10.15
CA ALA A 53 -20.29 16.18 -10.40
C ALA A 53 -19.62 16.67 -9.11
N ASP A 54 -20.36 16.73 -8.01
CA ASP A 54 -19.86 17.19 -6.72
C ASP A 54 -19.25 16.06 -5.91
N LYS A 55 -18.26 16.42 -5.08
CA LYS A 55 -17.62 15.46 -4.17
C LYS A 55 -18.56 15.16 -2.98
N SER A 56 -18.66 13.88 -2.62
CA SER A 56 -19.57 13.41 -1.56
C SER A 56 -19.26 14.03 -0.19
N ASP A 57 -20.28 14.29 0.58
CA ASP A 57 -20.17 14.56 2.01
C ASP A 57 -19.97 13.23 2.76
N VAL A 58 -18.72 12.90 3.08
CA VAL A 58 -18.36 11.61 3.70
C VAL A 58 -18.96 11.44 5.09
N THR A 59 -19.41 12.52 5.75
CA THR A 59 -20.09 12.45 7.05
C THR A 59 -21.51 11.85 6.95
N LYS A 60 -22.05 11.72 5.74
CA LYS A 60 -23.37 11.13 5.47
C LYS A 60 -23.32 9.69 4.97
N LEU A 61 -22.12 9.12 4.82
CA LEU A 61 -21.97 7.76 4.31
C LEU A 61 -22.53 6.74 5.32
N PRO A 62 -23.25 5.73 4.84
CA PRO A 62 -23.77 4.66 5.70
C PRO A 62 -22.64 3.75 6.19
N LEU A 63 -22.86 3.08 7.31
CA LEU A 63 -21.95 2.04 7.80
C LEU A 63 -21.91 0.87 6.78
N PRO A 64 -20.72 0.45 6.35
CA PRO A 64 -20.59 -0.71 5.47
C PRO A 64 -21.15 -2.00 6.10
N ARG A 65 -21.74 -2.86 5.26
CA ARG A 65 -22.33 -4.14 5.66
C ARG A 65 -21.25 -5.22 5.84
N THR A 66 -20.35 -5.01 6.82
CA THR A 66 -19.21 -5.90 7.09
C THR A 66 -19.61 -7.32 7.45
N GLU A 67 -20.84 -7.52 7.99
CA GLU A 67 -21.39 -8.83 8.30
C GLU A 67 -21.68 -9.70 7.07
N LEU A 68 -21.68 -9.12 5.86
CA LEU A 68 -21.82 -9.85 4.61
C LEU A 68 -20.48 -10.37 4.07
N LEU A 69 -19.35 -9.97 4.64
CA LEU A 69 -18.04 -10.40 4.20
C LEU A 69 -17.77 -11.85 4.61
N LYS A 70 -17.18 -12.61 3.71
CA LYS A 70 -16.59 -13.94 4.01
C LYS A 70 -15.20 -13.72 4.61
N THR A 71 -15.15 -13.38 5.89
CA THR A 71 -13.95 -12.87 6.56
C THR A 71 -12.78 -13.85 6.57
N ASP A 72 -13.05 -15.15 6.45
CA ASP A 72 -12.06 -16.23 6.26
C ASP A 72 -11.27 -16.14 4.94
N ARG A 73 -11.72 -15.30 4.01
CA ARG A 73 -11.08 -15.09 2.70
C ARG A 73 -10.27 -13.78 2.61
N TYR A 74 -10.25 -12.99 3.65
CA TYR A 74 -9.56 -11.70 3.69
C TYR A 74 -8.51 -11.70 4.79
N MET A 75 -7.30 -11.28 4.46
CA MET A 75 -6.20 -11.15 5.42
C MET A 75 -6.41 -9.97 6.37
N PHE A 76 -7.02 -8.90 5.88
CA PHE A 76 -7.32 -7.68 6.63
C PHE A 76 -8.64 -7.07 6.17
N GLY A 77 -9.26 -6.28 7.05
CA GLY A 77 -10.37 -5.41 6.71
C GLY A 77 -9.86 -4.14 6.02
N SER A 78 -10.68 -3.52 5.18
CA SER A 78 -10.36 -2.25 4.53
C SER A 78 -11.44 -1.24 4.80
N MET A 79 -11.06 -0.07 5.35
CA MET A 79 -11.97 1.04 5.58
C MET A 79 -11.31 2.36 5.18
N GLN A 80 -12.12 3.38 4.99
CA GLN A 80 -11.66 4.72 4.65
C GLN A 80 -12.09 5.71 5.72
N ILE A 81 -11.15 6.52 6.21
CA ILE A 81 -11.42 7.63 7.13
C ILE A 81 -11.61 8.93 6.36
N SER A 82 -10.77 9.18 5.34
CA SER A 82 -10.82 10.40 4.54
C SER A 82 -10.71 10.14 3.04
N ARG A 83 -11.19 11.09 2.24
CA ARG A 83 -11.01 11.15 0.78
C ARG A 83 -10.39 12.47 0.37
N GLY A 84 -9.47 12.42 -0.59
CA GLY A 84 -8.79 13.57 -1.17
C GLY A 84 -7.43 13.85 -0.56
N CYS A 85 -6.57 14.51 -1.34
CA CYS A 85 -5.19 14.81 -0.96
C CYS A 85 -4.86 16.26 -1.28
N PRO A 86 -4.23 17.04 -0.36
CA PRO A 86 -3.98 18.46 -0.59
C PRO A 86 -2.85 18.74 -1.60
N PHE A 87 -2.03 17.74 -1.90
CA PHE A 87 -0.88 17.86 -2.78
C PHE A 87 -1.27 17.87 -4.27
N THR A 88 -0.31 18.22 -5.13
CA THR A 88 -0.54 18.45 -6.58
C THR A 88 0.43 17.66 -7.46
N CYS A 89 0.79 16.44 -7.02
CA CYS A 89 1.67 15.57 -7.79
C CYS A 89 1.11 15.35 -9.20
N GLU A 90 1.89 15.61 -10.25
CA GLU A 90 1.41 15.61 -11.64
C GLU A 90 0.93 14.26 -12.14
N PHE A 91 1.50 13.17 -11.60
CA PHE A 91 1.18 11.79 -12.01
C PHE A 91 -0.04 11.20 -11.30
N CYS A 92 -0.57 11.88 -10.26
CA CYS A 92 -1.57 11.32 -9.36
C CYS A 92 -2.99 11.70 -9.80
N ASP A 93 -3.86 10.70 -9.95
CA ASP A 93 -5.27 10.86 -10.32
C ASP A 93 -6.17 11.27 -9.15
N ILE A 94 -5.71 11.16 -7.91
CA ILE A 94 -6.49 11.45 -6.69
C ILE A 94 -7.02 12.88 -6.70
N ILE A 95 -6.22 13.84 -7.16
CA ILE A 95 -6.63 15.25 -7.24
C ILE A 95 -7.80 15.46 -8.21
N VAL A 96 -7.93 14.61 -9.21
CA VAL A 96 -9.03 14.61 -10.17
C VAL A 96 -10.22 13.82 -9.62
N THR A 97 -9.98 12.61 -9.14
CA THR A 97 -11.02 11.67 -8.68
C THR A 97 -11.68 12.12 -7.39
N PHE A 98 -10.91 12.47 -6.35
CA PHE A 98 -11.42 12.82 -5.01
C PHE A 98 -11.21 14.28 -4.62
N GLY A 99 -10.40 15.02 -5.38
CA GLY A 99 -10.14 16.45 -5.17
C GLY A 99 -9.05 16.72 -4.13
N ARG A 100 -8.75 18.03 -4.00
CA ARG A 100 -7.61 18.52 -3.19
C ARG A 100 -7.97 18.87 -1.74
N ARG A 101 -9.25 18.80 -1.37
CA ARG A 101 -9.70 19.07 0.00
C ARG A 101 -9.99 17.76 0.72
N PRO A 102 -9.16 17.35 1.70
CA PRO A 102 -9.44 16.16 2.48
C PRO A 102 -10.77 16.30 3.24
N ARG A 103 -11.65 15.31 3.08
CA ARG A 103 -12.97 15.22 3.70
C ARG A 103 -12.95 14.01 4.60
N LEU A 104 -13.17 14.20 5.91
CA LEU A 104 -13.06 13.14 6.91
C LEU A 104 -14.46 12.72 7.38
N LYS A 105 -14.62 11.44 7.67
CA LYS A 105 -15.74 10.92 8.47
C LYS A 105 -15.66 11.46 9.89
N THR A 106 -16.78 11.43 10.59
CA THR A 106 -16.81 11.73 12.03
C THR A 106 -16.14 10.62 12.83
N SER A 107 -15.63 10.94 14.03
CA SER A 107 -15.09 9.92 14.94
C SER A 107 -16.09 8.79 15.20
N ASP A 108 -17.35 9.10 15.40
CA ASP A 108 -18.40 8.10 15.64
C ASP A 108 -18.53 7.10 14.48
N GLN A 109 -18.48 7.58 13.22
CA GLN A 109 -18.50 6.71 12.05
C GLN A 109 -17.25 5.81 12.02
N VAL A 110 -16.07 6.39 12.26
CA VAL A 110 -14.81 5.64 12.27
C VAL A 110 -14.81 4.56 13.34
N LEU A 111 -15.21 4.89 14.56
CA LEU A 111 -15.28 3.93 15.67
C LEU A 111 -16.31 2.83 15.42
N ALA A 112 -17.47 3.18 14.84
CA ALA A 112 -18.50 2.19 14.47
C ALA A 112 -18.00 1.19 13.41
N GLU A 113 -17.22 1.65 12.42
CA GLU A 113 -16.61 0.77 11.41
C GLU A 113 -15.52 -0.11 12.02
N LEU A 114 -14.63 0.42 12.87
CA LEU A 114 -13.63 -0.37 13.58
C LEU A 114 -14.26 -1.45 14.45
N GLU A 115 -15.35 -1.12 15.16
CA GLU A 115 -16.12 -2.08 15.94
C GLU A 115 -16.77 -3.16 15.08
N ALA A 116 -17.28 -2.80 13.90
CA ALA A 116 -17.83 -3.77 12.95
C ALA A 116 -16.76 -4.75 12.46
N PHE A 117 -15.54 -4.28 12.11
CA PHE A 117 -14.42 -5.15 11.77
C PHE A 117 -13.97 -6.04 12.94
N GLN A 118 -13.90 -5.50 14.14
CA GLN A 118 -13.58 -6.28 15.34
C GLN A 118 -14.61 -7.41 15.56
N ARG A 119 -15.91 -7.10 15.46
CA ARG A 119 -17.00 -8.09 15.60
C ARG A 119 -16.97 -9.14 14.49
N ALA A 120 -16.60 -8.76 13.27
CA ALA A 120 -16.42 -9.67 12.16
C ALA A 120 -15.17 -10.57 12.30
N GLY A 121 -14.34 -10.36 13.32
CA GLY A 121 -13.18 -11.21 13.64
C GLY A 121 -11.85 -10.75 13.05
N PHE A 122 -11.80 -9.65 12.32
CA PHE A 122 -10.54 -9.09 11.82
C PHE A 122 -9.59 -8.71 12.96
N LYS A 123 -8.30 -8.81 12.69
CA LYS A 123 -7.21 -8.42 13.59
C LYS A 123 -6.37 -7.29 13.04
N ILE A 124 -6.42 -7.09 11.73
CA ILE A 124 -5.69 -6.07 11.00
C ILE A 124 -6.70 -5.30 10.16
N VAL A 125 -6.61 -3.98 10.14
CA VAL A 125 -7.42 -3.11 9.29
C VAL A 125 -6.51 -2.14 8.53
N PHE A 126 -6.67 -2.12 7.22
CA PHE A 126 -6.08 -1.13 6.33
C PHE A 126 -6.99 0.08 6.23
N ILE A 127 -6.46 1.24 6.58
CA ILE A 127 -7.11 2.52 6.33
C ILE A 127 -6.67 2.97 4.94
N VAL A 128 -7.57 2.75 3.95
CA VAL A 128 -7.30 2.95 2.51
C VAL A 128 -7.49 4.41 2.08
N ASP A 129 -6.97 5.33 2.88
CA ASP A 129 -7.04 6.77 2.57
C ASP A 129 -6.00 7.12 1.51
N ASP A 130 -6.31 8.06 0.62
CA ASP A 130 -5.36 8.60 -0.35
C ASP A 130 -4.14 9.28 0.33
N ASN A 131 -4.36 9.83 1.50
CA ASN A 131 -3.38 10.37 2.42
C ASN A 131 -4.05 10.64 3.77
N LEU A 132 -3.91 9.72 4.73
CA LEU A 132 -4.54 9.84 6.05
C LEU A 132 -4.25 11.18 6.73
N ILE A 133 -3.04 11.69 6.56
CA ILE A 133 -2.57 12.91 7.21
C ILE A 133 -2.85 14.19 6.40
N GLY A 134 -3.64 14.11 5.34
CA GLY A 134 -3.97 15.24 4.46
C GLY A 134 -4.57 16.44 5.21
N ASN A 135 -5.25 16.19 6.33
CA ASN A 135 -5.70 17.21 7.30
C ASN A 135 -5.19 16.84 8.69
N LYS A 136 -3.94 17.22 9.00
CA LYS A 136 -3.25 16.86 10.25
C LYS A 136 -4.03 17.25 11.52
N LYS A 137 -4.71 18.39 11.52
CA LYS A 137 -5.49 18.84 12.68
C LYS A 137 -6.68 17.93 12.94
N ALA A 138 -7.48 17.65 11.92
CA ALA A 138 -8.68 16.83 12.05
C ALA A 138 -8.34 15.37 12.39
N ILE A 139 -7.33 14.79 11.75
CA ILE A 139 -6.96 13.39 12.02
C ILE A 139 -6.42 13.18 13.44
N LYS A 140 -5.74 14.17 14.04
CA LYS A 140 -5.28 14.07 15.43
C LYS A 140 -6.45 13.90 16.42
N GLU A 141 -7.58 14.56 16.19
CA GLU A 141 -8.79 14.38 17.01
C GLU A 141 -9.32 12.94 16.87
N VAL A 142 -9.50 12.47 15.63
CA VAL A 142 -9.95 11.08 15.36
C VAL A 142 -9.00 10.05 15.98
N LEU A 143 -7.68 10.28 15.91
CA LEU A 143 -6.70 9.37 16.51
C LEU A 143 -6.83 9.29 18.04
N ARG A 144 -7.12 10.41 18.73
CA ARG A 144 -7.37 10.38 20.18
C ARG A 144 -8.57 9.52 20.55
N ASP A 145 -9.64 9.57 19.76
CA ASP A 145 -10.82 8.74 19.95
C ASP A 145 -10.52 7.26 19.66
N ILE A 146 -9.76 6.98 18.59
CA ILE A 146 -9.28 5.60 18.30
C ILE A 146 -8.43 5.06 19.45
N ILE A 147 -7.52 5.87 20.03
CA ILE A 147 -6.69 5.46 21.17
C ILE A 147 -7.55 5.06 22.34
N ALA A 148 -8.53 5.88 22.73
CA ALA A 148 -9.43 5.56 23.83
C ALA A 148 -10.20 4.26 23.56
N TRP A 149 -10.75 4.10 22.36
CA TRP A 149 -11.46 2.89 21.94
C TRP A 149 -10.57 1.64 21.97
N GLN A 150 -9.32 1.74 21.50
CA GLN A 150 -8.33 0.65 21.52
C GLN A 150 -7.98 0.25 22.96
N GLN A 151 -7.74 1.23 23.84
CA GLN A 151 -7.39 0.98 25.24
C GLN A 151 -8.51 0.26 26.00
N GLU A 152 -9.74 0.69 25.86
CA GLU A 152 -10.90 0.04 26.50
C GLU A 152 -11.02 -1.45 26.12
N ARG A 153 -10.59 -1.83 24.92
CA ARG A 153 -10.75 -3.18 24.36
C ARG A 153 -9.45 -3.98 24.31
N ALA A 154 -8.42 -3.56 25.04
CA ALA A 154 -7.09 -4.18 25.08
C ALA A 154 -6.42 -4.31 23.71
N TYR A 155 -6.54 -3.27 22.87
CA TYR A 155 -5.93 -3.17 21.55
C TYR A 155 -6.30 -4.33 20.61
N PRO A 156 -7.56 -4.47 20.23
CA PRO A 156 -8.05 -5.59 19.43
C PRO A 156 -7.55 -5.58 17.99
N LEU A 157 -7.28 -4.38 17.41
CA LEU A 157 -6.91 -4.19 16.03
C LEU A 157 -5.51 -3.61 15.87
N THR A 158 -4.80 -4.12 14.87
CA THR A 158 -3.60 -3.49 14.30
C THR A 158 -4.03 -2.67 13.09
N LEU A 159 -3.51 -1.46 12.96
CA LEU A 159 -3.84 -0.54 11.87
C LEU A 159 -2.62 -0.30 10.99
N PHE A 160 -2.86 -0.05 9.71
CA PHE A 160 -1.87 0.49 8.78
C PHE A 160 -2.56 1.38 7.75
N THR A 161 -1.81 2.27 7.10
CA THR A 161 -2.38 3.29 6.20
C THR A 161 -1.38 3.80 5.18
N GLU A 162 -1.85 4.66 4.31
CA GLU A 162 -1.03 5.47 3.41
C GLU A 162 -0.89 6.90 3.96
N ALA A 163 0.32 7.44 3.87
CA ALA A 163 0.64 8.79 4.32
C ALA A 163 1.73 9.41 3.44
N SER A 164 1.78 10.73 3.40
CA SER A 164 2.89 11.46 2.79
C SER A 164 4.08 11.59 3.75
N LEU A 165 5.28 11.74 3.19
CA LEU A 165 6.55 11.77 3.96
C LEU A 165 6.63 12.93 4.96
N ASP A 166 5.82 13.99 4.81
CA ASP A 166 5.73 15.08 5.79
C ASP A 166 5.07 14.67 7.12
N LEU A 167 4.70 13.39 7.28
CA LEU A 167 4.45 12.77 8.58
C LEU A 167 5.66 12.94 9.51
N ALA A 168 6.88 12.78 9.00
CA ALA A 168 8.12 12.91 9.75
C ALA A 168 8.35 14.31 10.37
N GLU A 169 7.58 15.31 9.98
CA GLU A 169 7.66 16.68 10.49
C GLU A 169 6.68 16.96 11.66
N ASP A 170 5.88 15.97 12.07
CA ASP A 170 4.85 16.14 13.10
C ASP A 170 4.99 15.03 14.15
N GLU A 171 5.80 15.32 15.17
CA GLU A 171 6.12 14.35 16.24
C GLU A 171 4.86 13.91 17.00
N GLU A 172 3.97 14.84 17.35
CA GLU A 172 2.70 14.52 18.01
C GLU A 172 1.85 13.57 17.17
N LEU A 173 1.81 13.78 15.84
CA LEU A 173 1.03 12.93 14.94
C LEU A 173 1.60 11.50 14.88
N MET A 174 2.93 11.36 14.78
CA MET A 174 3.60 10.05 14.83
C MET A 174 3.33 9.33 16.16
N GLU A 175 3.41 10.06 17.27
CA GLU A 175 3.09 9.52 18.60
C GLU A 175 1.63 9.03 18.67
N LEU A 176 0.66 9.86 18.25
CA LEU A 176 -0.76 9.49 18.23
C LEU A 176 -1.02 8.28 17.32
N MET A 177 -0.38 8.19 16.16
CA MET A 177 -0.50 7.02 15.28
C MET A 177 0.03 5.75 15.97
N GLY A 178 1.20 5.82 16.59
CA GLY A 178 1.76 4.71 17.36
C GLY A 178 0.84 4.27 18.51
N LEU A 179 0.29 5.23 19.27
CA LEU A 179 -0.65 4.98 20.36
C LEU A 179 -1.99 4.38 19.88
N ALA A 180 -2.45 4.75 18.69
CA ALA A 180 -3.62 4.16 18.05
C ALA A 180 -3.37 2.77 17.45
N ASN A 181 -2.13 2.25 17.55
CA ASN A 181 -1.65 0.98 17.00
C ASN A 181 -1.54 0.94 15.47
N PHE A 182 -1.16 2.08 14.85
CA PHE A 182 -0.65 2.04 13.49
C PHE A 182 0.77 1.48 13.51
N GLN A 183 0.96 0.29 12.96
CA GLN A 183 2.25 -0.38 12.93
C GLN A 183 3.03 -0.13 11.65
N ASN A 184 2.32 0.18 10.56
CA ASN A 184 2.92 0.42 9.26
C ASN A 184 2.30 1.64 8.59
N VAL A 185 3.13 2.35 7.83
CA VAL A 185 2.69 3.36 6.87
C VAL A 185 3.28 3.07 5.50
N PHE A 186 2.45 3.21 4.46
CA PHE A 186 2.92 3.22 3.07
C PHE A 186 3.17 4.68 2.65
N ILE A 187 4.37 4.96 2.17
CA ILE A 187 4.80 6.32 1.79
C ILE A 187 5.26 6.34 0.34
N GLY A 188 4.67 7.22 -0.46
CA GLY A 188 5.18 7.54 -1.78
C GLY A 188 6.52 8.28 -1.69
N ILE A 189 7.63 7.55 -1.74
CA ILE A 189 8.98 8.13 -1.87
C ILE A 189 9.23 8.53 -3.33
N GLU A 190 8.76 7.74 -4.25
CA GLU A 190 8.80 7.77 -5.70
C GLU A 190 10.21 7.58 -6.25
N THR A 191 11.15 8.45 -5.94
CA THR A 191 12.54 8.39 -6.41
C THR A 191 13.48 9.07 -5.42
N PRO A 192 14.77 8.63 -5.32
CA PRO A 192 15.79 9.39 -4.60
C PRO A 192 16.27 10.64 -5.35
N ASN A 193 15.87 10.83 -6.61
CA ASN A 193 16.24 11.99 -7.42
C ASN A 193 15.34 13.19 -7.10
N GLU A 194 15.90 14.22 -6.46
CA GLU A 194 15.15 15.42 -6.06
C GLU A 194 14.65 16.25 -7.25
N GLU A 195 15.34 16.23 -8.40
CA GLU A 195 14.92 16.97 -9.59
C GLU A 195 13.66 16.37 -10.17
N SER A 196 13.56 15.05 -10.27
CA SER A 196 12.35 14.33 -10.65
C SER A 196 11.17 14.61 -9.71
N LEU A 197 11.43 14.71 -8.38
CA LEU A 197 10.41 15.05 -7.40
C LEU A 197 9.90 16.50 -7.57
N ARG A 198 10.79 17.44 -7.90
CA ARG A 198 10.43 18.85 -8.13
C ARG A 198 9.64 19.02 -9.42
N GLU A 199 10.09 18.37 -10.49
CA GLU A 199 9.43 18.36 -11.80
C GLU A 199 7.98 17.90 -11.67
N THR A 200 7.77 16.77 -11.03
CA THR A 200 6.44 16.14 -10.87
C THR A 200 5.62 16.72 -9.72
N LYS A 201 6.07 17.84 -9.13
CA LYS A 201 5.41 18.54 -8.00
C LYS A 201 5.18 17.68 -6.76
N LYS A 202 6.02 16.67 -6.53
CA LYS A 202 6.06 15.91 -5.27
C LYS A 202 6.77 16.72 -4.18
N LEU A 203 6.35 17.96 -3.98
CA LEU A 203 7.04 18.96 -3.17
C LEU A 203 7.10 18.62 -1.68
N GLN A 204 6.19 17.79 -1.17
CA GLN A 204 6.24 17.31 0.20
C GLN A 204 7.48 16.43 0.48
N ASN A 205 8.09 15.86 -0.56
CA ASN A 205 9.31 15.06 -0.42
C ASN A 205 10.60 15.91 -0.44
N VAL A 206 10.55 17.13 -0.99
CA VAL A 206 11.71 18.03 -1.17
C VAL A 206 11.55 19.36 -0.42
N ARG A 207 10.88 19.34 0.74
CA ARG A 207 10.68 20.54 1.57
C ARG A 207 11.99 21.09 2.10
N PRO A 208 12.23 22.40 1.98
CA PRO A 208 13.38 23.04 2.60
C PRO A 208 13.36 22.80 4.12
N ASN A 209 14.53 22.52 4.70
CA ASN A 209 14.74 22.32 6.14
C ASN A 209 14.03 21.12 6.79
N ALA A 210 13.40 20.24 6.01
CA ALA A 210 12.74 19.05 6.55
C ALA A 210 13.72 17.87 6.80
N GLY A 211 14.96 17.99 6.34
CA GLY A 211 15.95 16.91 6.29
C GLY A 211 15.85 16.09 4.98
N THR A 212 16.80 15.22 4.80
CA THR A 212 16.85 14.30 3.64
C THR A 212 15.71 13.27 3.69
N LEU A 213 15.42 12.64 2.55
CA LEU A 213 14.45 11.54 2.50
C LEU A 213 14.79 10.42 3.51
N LEU A 214 16.08 10.09 3.64
CA LEU A 214 16.56 9.05 4.58
C LEU A 214 16.32 9.44 6.03
N GLU A 215 16.69 10.65 6.43
CA GLU A 215 16.49 11.15 7.81
C GLU A 215 15.02 11.14 8.19
N ARG A 216 14.14 11.50 7.25
CA ARG A 216 12.69 11.51 7.48
C ARG A 216 12.12 10.11 7.61
N VAL A 217 12.55 9.16 6.78
CA VAL A 217 12.16 7.75 6.92
C VAL A 217 12.63 7.19 8.27
N HIS A 218 13.89 7.43 8.65
CA HIS A 218 14.43 6.96 9.92
C HIS A 218 13.67 7.55 11.11
N ARG A 219 13.29 8.83 11.06
CA ARG A 219 12.49 9.48 12.11
C ARG A 219 11.13 8.79 12.30
N ILE A 220 10.45 8.39 11.23
CA ILE A 220 9.20 7.62 11.34
C ILE A 220 9.46 6.25 11.98
N GLN A 221 10.54 5.56 11.57
CA GLN A 221 10.92 4.27 12.14
C GLN A 221 11.28 4.37 13.63
N GLU A 222 11.97 5.43 14.03
CA GLU A 222 12.32 5.72 15.44
C GLU A 222 11.07 5.92 16.33
N HIS A 223 9.95 6.38 15.75
CA HIS A 223 8.65 6.45 16.42
C HIS A 223 7.88 5.12 16.42
N GLY A 224 8.54 4.01 16.07
CA GLY A 224 7.95 2.67 16.14
C GLY A 224 6.88 2.40 15.07
N ILE A 225 7.00 3.04 13.90
CA ILE A 225 6.14 2.83 12.73
C ILE A 225 7.02 2.28 11.60
N ASP A 226 6.74 1.08 11.13
CA ASP A 226 7.45 0.48 9.99
C ASP A 226 7.04 1.18 8.69
N VAL A 227 8.01 1.43 7.81
CA VAL A 227 7.79 2.14 6.54
C VAL A 227 7.83 1.16 5.37
N TRP A 228 6.75 1.15 4.60
CA TRP A 228 6.69 0.59 3.25
C TRP A 228 6.68 1.76 2.28
N CYS A 229 7.16 1.57 1.05
CA CYS A 229 7.17 2.68 0.12
C CYS A 229 6.76 2.33 -1.30
N GLY A 230 6.27 3.35 -2.01
CA GLY A 230 6.14 3.38 -3.46
C GLY A 230 7.38 4.01 -4.09
N MET A 231 7.90 3.38 -5.15
CA MET A 231 9.02 3.86 -5.94
C MET A 231 8.65 3.79 -7.42
N ILE A 232 9.09 4.78 -8.19
CA ILE A 232 8.78 4.90 -9.62
C ILE A 232 10.08 5.17 -10.38
N VAL A 233 10.27 4.50 -11.51
CA VAL A 233 11.35 4.77 -12.49
C VAL A 233 10.76 5.34 -13.77
N GLY A 234 11.53 6.16 -14.48
CA GLY A 234 11.15 6.71 -15.78
C GLY A 234 10.66 8.15 -15.75
N PHE A 235 10.99 8.92 -14.70
CA PHE A 235 10.81 10.37 -14.71
C PHE A 235 11.75 11.07 -15.70
N ASP A 236 11.44 12.30 -16.06
CA ASP A 236 12.18 13.06 -17.09
C ASP A 236 13.65 13.32 -16.72
N HIS A 237 13.96 13.40 -15.42
CA HIS A 237 15.33 13.55 -14.92
C HIS A 237 16.01 12.22 -14.55
N ASP A 238 15.38 11.10 -14.84
CA ASP A 238 16.00 9.79 -14.63
C ASP A 238 16.89 9.43 -15.82
N ASP A 239 18.08 8.95 -15.52
CA ASP A 239 19.00 8.26 -16.43
C ASP A 239 19.24 6.83 -15.93
N PRO A 240 19.96 5.96 -16.64
CA PRO A 240 20.19 4.59 -16.21
C PRO A 240 20.83 4.41 -14.82
N SER A 241 21.43 5.46 -14.23
CA SER A 241 21.98 5.39 -12.86
C SER A 241 20.89 5.23 -11.79
N VAL A 242 19.63 5.61 -12.09
CA VAL A 242 18.49 5.45 -11.18
C VAL A 242 18.27 3.98 -10.78
N PHE A 243 18.57 3.04 -11.68
CA PHE A 243 18.39 1.61 -11.42
C PHE A 243 19.34 1.09 -10.32
N GLY A 244 20.53 1.68 -10.19
CA GLY A 244 21.45 1.41 -9.08
C GLY A 244 21.12 2.23 -7.82
N ALA A 245 20.64 3.44 -7.98
CA ALA A 245 20.35 4.35 -6.87
C ALA A 245 19.16 3.87 -6.01
N MET A 246 18.13 3.26 -6.62
CA MET A 246 16.95 2.78 -5.88
C MET A 246 17.26 1.66 -4.89
N PRO A 247 17.89 0.54 -5.26
CA PRO A 247 18.28 -0.51 -4.29
C PRO A 247 19.18 0.03 -3.18
N GLN A 248 20.10 0.95 -3.50
CA GLN A 248 20.96 1.59 -2.51
C GLN A 248 20.17 2.46 -1.54
N PHE A 249 19.19 3.24 -2.03
CA PHE A 249 18.31 4.02 -1.18
C PHE A 249 17.51 3.11 -0.24
N LEU A 250 16.87 2.07 -0.75
CA LEU A 250 16.09 1.12 0.06
C LEU A 250 16.95 0.45 1.14
N SER A 251 18.21 0.10 0.81
CA SER A 251 19.16 -0.48 1.77
C SER A 251 19.49 0.51 2.89
N ARG A 252 19.83 1.76 2.56
CA ARG A 252 20.14 2.80 3.53
C ARG A 252 18.93 3.20 4.36
N ALA A 253 17.75 3.23 3.76
CA ALA A 253 16.47 3.52 4.42
C ALA A 253 15.95 2.35 5.27
N ARG A 254 16.58 1.17 5.21
CA ARG A 254 16.14 -0.05 5.91
C ARG A 254 14.69 -0.44 5.56
N ILE A 255 14.24 -0.14 4.35
CA ILE A 255 12.88 -0.47 3.87
C ILE A 255 12.91 -1.86 3.24
N SER A 256 12.27 -2.83 3.90
CA SER A 256 12.19 -4.20 3.39
C SER A 256 11.15 -4.38 2.29
N THR A 257 10.06 -3.60 2.31
CA THR A 257 8.93 -3.73 1.37
C THR A 257 8.77 -2.45 0.56
N ALA A 258 8.97 -2.54 -0.75
CA ALA A 258 8.76 -1.44 -1.70
C ALA A 258 7.88 -1.93 -2.86
N LEU A 259 6.88 -1.15 -3.25
CA LEU A 259 6.19 -1.31 -4.52
C LEU A 259 6.92 -0.47 -5.55
N ILE A 260 7.50 -1.12 -6.55
CA ILE A 260 8.28 -0.45 -7.59
C ILE A 260 7.53 -0.58 -8.90
N GLY A 261 7.36 0.54 -9.60
CA GLY A 261 6.68 0.60 -10.89
C GLY A 261 7.39 1.51 -11.87
N MET A 262 7.04 1.39 -13.13
CA MET A 262 7.40 2.39 -14.15
C MET A 262 6.39 3.53 -14.13
N LEU A 263 6.85 4.75 -14.43
CA LEU A 263 5.98 5.92 -14.55
C LEU A 263 4.90 5.63 -15.60
N HIS A 264 3.65 5.86 -15.23
CA HIS A 264 2.50 5.72 -16.12
C HIS A 264 1.68 7.00 -16.11
N ALA A 265 1.39 7.55 -17.27
CA ALA A 265 0.58 8.74 -17.39
C ALA A 265 -0.91 8.36 -17.41
N ILE A 266 -1.59 8.58 -16.29
CA ILE A 266 -3.03 8.29 -16.16
C ILE A 266 -3.83 9.37 -16.89
N PRO A 267 -4.79 9.03 -17.75
CA PRO A 267 -5.66 10.00 -18.40
C PRO A 267 -6.25 11.02 -17.41
N THR A 268 -6.43 12.25 -17.86
CA THR A 268 -6.92 13.40 -17.06
C THR A 268 -5.93 13.96 -16.02
N THR A 269 -4.74 13.37 -15.85
CA THR A 269 -3.71 13.95 -14.97
C THR A 269 -2.89 15.02 -15.70
N PRO A 270 -2.30 15.99 -14.97
CA PRO A 270 -1.42 16.98 -15.59
C PRO A 270 -0.22 16.36 -16.32
N LEU A 271 0.32 15.24 -15.82
CA LEU A 271 1.38 14.48 -16.49
C LEU A 271 0.91 13.97 -17.87
N TYR A 272 -0.28 13.38 -17.94
CA TYR A 272 -0.83 12.89 -19.20
C TYR A 272 -0.95 14.00 -20.24
N ASP A 273 -1.52 15.15 -19.85
CA ASP A 273 -1.68 16.30 -20.76
C ASP A 273 -0.34 16.85 -21.23
N ARG A 274 0.66 16.93 -20.33
CA ARG A 274 2.02 17.37 -20.65
C ARG A 274 2.71 16.43 -21.64
N LEU A 275 2.65 15.12 -21.40
CA LEU A 275 3.27 14.12 -22.28
C LEU A 275 2.56 14.01 -23.63
N LYS A 276 1.24 14.09 -23.64
CA LYS A 276 0.45 14.11 -24.88
C LYS A 276 0.80 15.31 -25.76
N THR A 277 0.91 16.49 -25.17
CA THR A 277 1.27 17.72 -25.90
C THR A 277 2.69 17.65 -26.45
N SER A 278 3.61 16.98 -25.77
CA SER A 278 4.99 16.81 -26.21
C SER A 278 5.20 15.58 -27.13
N GLY A 279 4.14 14.84 -27.46
CA GLY A 279 4.24 13.65 -28.32
C GLY A 279 5.00 12.48 -27.67
N ARG A 280 4.94 12.37 -26.34
CA ARG A 280 5.69 11.40 -25.54
C ARG A 280 4.80 10.34 -24.86
N LEU A 281 3.65 10.06 -25.45
CA LEU A 281 2.84 8.91 -25.07
C LEU A 281 3.02 7.82 -26.12
N ASN A 282 3.30 6.60 -25.65
CA ASN A 282 3.22 5.39 -26.45
C ASN A 282 1.75 5.10 -26.80
N ASP A 283 1.51 4.48 -27.96
CA ASP A 283 0.21 3.89 -28.27
C ASP A 283 -0.05 2.63 -27.39
N GLU A 284 -1.23 2.03 -27.53
CA GLU A 284 -1.62 0.88 -26.70
C GLU A 284 -0.70 -0.32 -26.90
N GLU A 285 -0.27 -0.60 -28.13
CA GLU A 285 0.60 -1.72 -28.48
C GLU A 285 2.00 -1.56 -27.84
N ASP A 286 2.60 -0.37 -27.99
CA ASP A 286 3.88 -0.06 -27.36
C ASP A 286 3.76 0.03 -25.82
N ALA A 287 2.66 0.55 -25.29
CA ALA A 287 2.42 0.57 -23.86
C ALA A 287 2.36 -0.85 -23.23
N ASP A 288 1.71 -1.78 -23.90
CA ASP A 288 1.66 -3.18 -23.49
C ASP A 288 3.04 -3.84 -23.59
N LYS A 289 3.80 -3.54 -24.65
CA LYS A 289 5.14 -4.08 -24.88
C LYS A 289 6.15 -3.62 -23.83
N TYR A 290 6.14 -2.34 -23.47
CA TYR A 290 7.09 -1.75 -22.53
C TYR A 290 6.57 -1.72 -21.08
N GLY A 291 5.27 -1.95 -20.84
CA GLY A 291 4.64 -1.89 -19.53
C GLY A 291 4.42 -0.46 -19.02
N THR A 292 4.57 0.53 -19.89
CA THR A 292 4.29 1.94 -19.62
C THR A 292 3.87 2.67 -20.88
N ASN A 293 2.97 3.64 -20.74
CA ASN A 293 2.59 4.54 -21.85
C ASN A 293 3.51 5.78 -21.95
N VAL A 294 4.59 5.85 -21.18
CA VAL A 294 5.50 7.00 -21.17
C VAL A 294 6.73 6.73 -22.02
N VAL A 295 7.07 7.66 -22.91
CA VAL A 295 8.37 7.70 -23.59
C VAL A 295 9.32 8.55 -22.74
N PRO A 296 10.34 7.95 -22.08
CA PRO A 296 11.25 8.68 -21.20
C PRO A 296 12.19 9.60 -21.99
N LEU A 297 12.81 10.59 -21.33
CA LEU A 297 13.78 11.49 -21.95
C LEU A 297 15.22 11.01 -21.85
N GLY A 298 15.59 10.46 -20.71
CA GLY A 298 16.99 10.12 -20.39
C GLY A 298 17.43 8.71 -20.80
N MET A 299 16.51 7.91 -21.38
CA MET A 299 16.76 6.53 -21.80
C MET A 299 15.73 6.09 -22.84
N SER A 300 15.96 4.96 -23.50
CA SER A 300 14.94 4.38 -24.39
C SER A 300 13.83 3.64 -23.60
N PRO A 301 12.66 3.37 -24.20
CA PRO A 301 11.61 2.56 -23.55
C PRO A 301 12.10 1.15 -23.20
N GLU A 302 12.95 0.55 -24.02
CA GLU A 302 13.58 -0.74 -23.77
C GLU A 302 14.51 -0.69 -22.54
N GLU A 303 15.36 0.33 -22.46
CA GLU A 303 16.27 0.54 -21.33
C GLU A 303 15.48 0.75 -20.02
N LEU A 304 14.36 1.48 -20.07
CA LEU A 304 13.49 1.68 -18.91
C LEU A 304 12.89 0.35 -18.44
N ARG A 305 12.34 -0.44 -19.36
CA ARG A 305 11.75 -1.76 -19.04
C ARG A 305 12.80 -2.71 -18.47
N ASP A 306 13.94 -2.83 -19.13
CA ASP A 306 15.00 -3.77 -18.71
C ASP A 306 15.61 -3.32 -17.39
N GLY A 307 15.81 -2.02 -17.19
CA GLY A 307 16.24 -1.44 -15.93
C GLY A 307 15.24 -1.64 -14.80
N PHE A 308 13.93 -1.53 -15.05
CA PHE A 308 12.89 -1.84 -14.08
C PHE A 308 12.95 -3.32 -13.64
N ILE A 309 13.10 -4.24 -14.59
CA ILE A 309 13.27 -5.67 -14.29
C ILE A 309 14.50 -5.89 -13.41
N GLN A 310 15.62 -5.24 -13.74
CA GLN A 310 16.85 -5.32 -12.96
C GLN A 310 16.67 -4.81 -11.52
N VAL A 311 16.01 -3.64 -11.35
CA VAL A 311 15.71 -3.08 -10.01
C VAL A 311 14.85 -4.04 -9.19
N MET A 312 13.82 -4.63 -9.79
CA MET A 312 12.97 -5.61 -9.11
C MET A 312 13.78 -6.83 -8.67
N GLN A 313 14.64 -7.35 -9.53
CA GLN A 313 15.52 -8.47 -9.18
C GLN A 313 16.48 -8.09 -8.06
N ASP A 314 17.21 -6.99 -8.16
CA ASP A 314 18.20 -6.55 -7.18
C ASP A 314 17.60 -6.28 -5.82
N CYS A 315 16.41 -5.66 -5.77
CA CYS A 315 15.72 -5.36 -4.51
C CYS A 315 15.22 -6.62 -3.79
N TYR A 316 14.90 -7.69 -4.53
CA TYR A 316 14.27 -8.89 -3.97
C TYR A 316 15.16 -10.15 -4.06
N THR A 317 16.47 -9.99 -4.26
CA THR A 317 17.41 -11.08 -3.93
C THR A 317 17.31 -11.40 -2.44
N VAL A 318 17.53 -12.67 -2.10
CA VAL A 318 17.48 -13.11 -0.68
C VAL A 318 18.42 -12.28 0.20
N ASP A 319 19.64 -12.00 -0.30
CA ASP A 319 20.64 -11.27 0.47
C ASP A 319 20.26 -9.79 0.67
N ALA A 320 19.87 -9.10 -0.39
CA ALA A 320 19.50 -7.69 -0.31
C ALA A 320 18.27 -7.48 0.58
N TYR A 321 17.26 -8.34 0.46
CA TYR A 321 16.06 -8.24 1.28
C TYR A 321 16.33 -8.47 2.76
N PHE A 322 17.07 -9.56 3.08
CA PHE A 322 17.36 -9.86 4.49
C PHE A 322 18.38 -8.91 5.10
N GLN A 323 19.28 -8.33 4.31
CA GLN A 323 20.15 -7.27 4.80
C GLN A 323 19.32 -6.07 5.32
N ARG A 324 18.33 -5.63 4.55
CA ARG A 324 17.43 -4.54 4.98
C ARG A 324 16.58 -4.92 6.20
N LEU A 325 16.05 -6.14 6.19
CA LEU A 325 15.20 -6.64 7.26
C LEU A 325 15.99 -6.78 8.57
N ASP A 326 17.20 -7.32 8.51
CA ASP A 326 18.07 -7.48 9.68
C ASP A 326 18.55 -6.13 10.20
N ALA A 327 18.96 -5.23 9.32
CA ALA A 327 19.36 -3.87 9.70
C ALA A 327 18.27 -3.19 10.55
N GLN A 328 17.01 -3.29 10.15
CA GLN A 328 15.90 -2.69 10.89
C GLN A 328 15.57 -3.47 12.17
N PHE A 329 15.31 -4.77 12.07
CA PHE A 329 14.70 -5.55 13.15
C PHE A 329 15.71 -6.19 14.12
N ILE A 330 16.97 -6.37 13.72
CA ILE A 330 18.00 -6.97 14.55
C ILE A 330 19.02 -5.92 14.99
N ASP A 331 19.67 -5.23 14.02
CA ASP A 331 20.79 -4.36 14.31
C ASP A 331 20.36 -3.05 14.98
N GLU A 332 19.32 -2.38 14.47
CA GLU A 332 18.74 -1.17 15.07
C GLU A 332 17.72 -1.45 16.17
N ASN A 333 17.42 -2.72 16.43
CA ASN A 333 16.53 -3.12 17.48
C ASN A 333 15.14 -2.46 17.42
N PHE A 334 14.58 -2.32 16.21
CA PHE A 334 13.28 -1.68 15.96
C PHE A 334 12.18 -2.24 16.88
N LYS A 335 11.33 -1.36 17.39
CA LYS A 335 10.19 -1.71 18.24
C LYS A 335 8.96 -0.93 17.86
N PHE A 336 7.82 -1.59 17.85
CA PHE A 336 6.55 -0.91 17.67
C PHE A 336 6.13 -0.20 18.96
N THR A 337 5.64 1.02 18.87
CA THR A 337 5.19 1.86 19.98
C THR A 337 4.25 1.13 20.93
N LEU A 338 3.27 0.38 20.39
CA LEU A 338 2.30 -0.37 21.18
C LEU A 338 2.95 -1.23 22.28
N HIS A 339 4.10 -1.85 22.00
CA HIS A 339 4.70 -2.83 22.90
C HIS A 339 5.47 -2.21 24.06
N GLU A 340 5.77 -0.92 23.96
CA GLU A 340 6.45 -0.14 24.99
C GLU A 340 5.48 0.64 25.89
N LEU A 341 4.16 0.55 25.66
CA LEU A 341 3.17 1.31 26.39
C LEU A 341 3.10 0.93 27.88
N PRO A 342 3.05 1.91 28.78
CA PRO A 342 2.77 1.69 30.20
C PRO A 342 1.44 0.97 30.47
N TYR A 343 0.53 0.97 29.50
CA TYR A 343 -0.72 0.23 29.52
C TYR A 343 -0.54 -1.24 29.93
N TRP A 344 0.48 -1.93 29.36
CA TRP A 344 0.70 -3.36 29.58
C TRP A 344 1.18 -3.69 30.98
N SER A 345 1.82 -2.76 31.70
CA SER A 345 2.18 -2.96 33.11
C SER A 345 0.96 -3.16 34.01
N ARG A 346 -0.17 -2.52 33.65
CA ARG A 346 -1.46 -2.63 34.34
C ARG A 346 -2.32 -3.80 33.83
N HIS A 347 -2.04 -4.30 32.60
CA HIS A 347 -2.83 -5.33 31.92
C HIS A 347 -2.00 -6.59 31.61
N ARG A 348 -1.23 -7.06 32.59
CA ARG A 348 -0.24 -8.16 32.46
C ARG A 348 -0.83 -9.45 31.87
N ALA A 349 -2.07 -9.82 32.24
CA ALA A 349 -2.72 -11.02 31.74
C ALA A 349 -3.04 -10.91 30.23
N ALA A 350 -3.52 -9.75 29.77
CA ALA A 350 -3.78 -9.48 28.38
C ALA A 350 -2.47 -9.47 27.57
N TRP A 351 -1.41 -8.89 28.13
CA TRP A 351 -0.08 -8.91 27.52
C TRP A 351 0.45 -10.34 27.38
N ALA A 352 0.39 -11.14 28.45
CA ALA A 352 0.87 -12.53 28.43
C ALA A 352 0.10 -13.39 27.39
N LYS A 353 -1.22 -13.22 27.31
CA LYS A 353 -2.05 -13.87 26.29
C LYS A 353 -1.62 -13.46 24.88
N ARG A 354 -1.39 -12.17 24.65
CA ARG A 354 -0.93 -11.64 23.34
C ARG A 354 0.46 -12.17 22.99
N ALA A 355 1.38 -12.16 23.94
CA ALA A 355 2.73 -12.71 23.76
C ALA A 355 2.69 -14.20 23.40
N PHE A 356 1.92 -14.99 24.12
CA PHE A 356 1.74 -16.42 23.82
C PHE A 356 1.18 -16.64 22.40
N LEU A 357 0.12 -15.91 22.04
CA LEU A 357 -0.47 -16.01 20.70
C LEU A 357 0.52 -15.62 19.59
N ASN A 358 1.39 -14.64 19.83
CA ASN A 358 2.40 -14.25 18.85
C ASN A 358 3.50 -15.32 18.70
N TYR A 359 3.90 -16.02 19.75
CA TYR A 359 4.76 -17.19 19.61
C TYR A 359 4.09 -18.29 18.77
N VAL A 360 2.83 -18.61 19.10
CA VAL A 360 2.08 -19.62 18.32
C VAL A 360 2.02 -19.23 16.84
N ARG A 361 1.72 -17.97 16.53
CA ARG A 361 1.68 -17.46 15.16
C ARG A 361 3.04 -17.49 14.49
N TYR A 362 4.11 -17.12 15.18
CA TYR A 362 5.47 -17.20 14.67
C TYR A 362 5.81 -18.62 14.21
N PHE A 363 5.61 -19.61 15.06
CA PHE A 363 5.90 -21.00 14.71
C PHE A 363 4.96 -21.52 13.62
N ALA A 364 3.69 -21.14 13.64
CA ALA A 364 2.72 -21.56 12.62
C ALA A 364 3.07 -20.99 11.24
N VAL A 365 3.35 -19.70 11.14
CA VAL A 365 3.76 -19.05 9.87
C VAL A 365 5.08 -19.63 9.38
N SER A 366 6.07 -19.74 10.28
CA SER A 366 7.39 -20.31 9.94
C SER A 366 7.27 -21.76 9.43
N GLY A 367 6.51 -22.59 10.12
CA GLY A 367 6.31 -23.99 9.73
C GLY A 367 5.57 -24.12 8.38
N ARG A 368 4.49 -23.33 8.19
CA ARG A 368 3.76 -23.30 6.91
C ARG A 368 4.66 -22.83 5.75
N LEU A 369 5.40 -21.75 5.95
CA LEU A 369 6.32 -21.21 4.95
C LEU A 369 7.38 -22.23 4.54
N LEU A 370 8.08 -22.83 5.52
CA LEU A 370 9.12 -23.80 5.26
C LEU A 370 8.58 -25.10 4.63
N GLY A 371 7.33 -25.48 4.96
CA GLY A 371 6.65 -26.60 4.30
C GLY A 371 6.21 -26.29 2.87
N TYR A 372 5.96 -25.02 2.57
CA TYR A 372 5.47 -24.56 1.27
C TYR A 372 6.60 -24.32 0.25
N VAL A 373 7.73 -23.79 0.68
CA VAL A 373 8.88 -23.47 -0.20
C VAL A 373 9.45 -24.78 -0.78
N ALA A 374 9.30 -24.96 -2.08
CA ALA A 374 9.72 -26.19 -2.76
C ALA A 374 11.26 -26.28 -2.90
N ASP A 375 11.91 -25.17 -3.18
CA ASP A 375 13.38 -25.09 -3.33
C ASP A 375 14.08 -25.36 -1.99
N PRO A 376 14.92 -26.43 -1.91
CA PRO A 376 15.62 -26.80 -0.66
C PRO A 376 16.62 -25.75 -0.19
N GLU A 377 17.30 -25.07 -1.11
CA GLU A 377 18.29 -24.05 -0.76
C GLU A 377 17.61 -22.82 -0.17
N LEU A 378 16.58 -22.31 -0.84
CA LEU A 378 15.78 -21.18 -0.37
C LEU A 378 15.10 -21.50 0.98
N ARG A 379 14.56 -22.71 1.12
CA ARG A 379 13.98 -23.20 2.38
C ARG A 379 15.02 -23.19 3.52
N SER A 380 16.24 -23.67 3.23
CA SER A 380 17.34 -23.64 4.21
C SER A 380 17.74 -22.21 4.59
N ARG A 381 17.79 -21.29 3.64
CA ARG A 381 18.08 -19.86 3.89
C ARG A 381 17.00 -19.23 4.77
N TYR A 382 15.72 -19.47 4.50
CA TYR A 382 14.62 -18.99 5.34
C TYR A 382 14.67 -19.58 6.75
N GLY A 383 14.97 -20.88 6.88
CA GLY A 383 15.12 -21.52 8.18
C GLY A 383 16.24 -20.90 9.01
N ARG A 384 17.42 -20.64 8.41
CA ARG A 384 18.51 -19.94 9.08
C ARG A 384 18.12 -18.53 9.52
N GLN A 385 17.40 -17.80 8.68
CA GLN A 385 17.01 -16.44 8.94
C GLN A 385 15.96 -16.34 10.08
N LEU A 386 14.96 -17.22 10.05
CA LEU A 386 13.98 -17.33 11.14
C LEU A 386 14.67 -17.70 12.47
N TRP A 387 15.63 -18.62 12.43
CA TRP A 387 16.40 -18.96 13.64
C TRP A 387 17.28 -17.82 14.14
N ARG A 388 17.87 -17.01 13.22
CA ARG A 388 18.67 -15.83 13.56
C ARG A 388 17.85 -14.81 14.34
N VAL A 389 16.68 -14.43 13.84
CA VAL A 389 15.80 -13.48 14.53
C VAL A 389 15.30 -14.07 15.85
N PHE A 390 14.98 -15.35 15.91
CA PHE A 390 14.58 -16.00 17.17
C PHE A 390 15.66 -15.88 18.22
N ARG A 391 16.91 -16.16 17.90
CA ARG A 391 18.03 -16.01 18.85
C ARG A 391 18.26 -14.56 19.27
N ALA A 392 18.10 -13.60 18.39
CA ALA A 392 18.34 -12.19 18.68
C ALA A 392 17.19 -11.56 19.50
N ARG A 393 15.94 -11.92 19.21
CA ARG A 393 14.74 -11.22 19.69
C ARG A 393 13.71 -12.18 20.35
N TRP A 394 14.15 -13.32 20.92
CA TRP A 394 13.23 -14.33 21.47
C TRP A 394 12.26 -13.78 22.52
N HIS A 395 12.64 -12.76 23.27
CA HIS A 395 11.83 -12.13 24.31
C HIS A 395 10.76 -11.16 23.77
N GLU A 396 10.71 -10.92 22.44
CA GLU A 396 9.78 -10.03 21.78
C GLU A 396 8.94 -10.78 20.72
N PRO A 397 7.96 -11.59 21.16
CA PRO A 397 7.23 -12.51 20.29
C PRO A 397 6.45 -11.83 19.18
N HIS A 398 6.09 -10.56 19.32
CA HIS A 398 5.46 -9.77 18.28
C HIS A 398 6.44 -9.43 17.14
N ILE A 399 7.69 -9.10 17.47
CA ILE A 399 8.75 -8.91 16.46
C ILE A 399 9.00 -10.20 15.72
N LEU A 400 9.09 -11.33 16.43
CA LEU A 400 9.24 -12.64 15.79
C LEU A 400 8.12 -12.90 14.77
N PHE A 401 6.87 -12.67 15.18
CA PHE A 401 5.72 -12.88 14.30
C PHE A 401 5.75 -11.98 13.07
N ILE A 402 5.99 -10.67 13.24
CA ILE A 402 6.08 -9.73 12.12
C ILE A 402 7.26 -10.08 11.19
N TYR A 403 8.40 -10.45 11.77
CA TYR A 403 9.56 -10.88 10.99
C TYR A 403 9.23 -12.12 10.14
N ALA A 404 8.55 -13.11 10.70
CA ALA A 404 8.12 -14.30 9.95
C ALA A 404 7.15 -13.95 8.80
N LEU A 405 6.24 -13.00 9.01
CA LEU A 405 5.38 -12.48 7.95
C LEU A 405 6.20 -11.81 6.84
N LYS A 406 7.21 -11.02 7.20
CA LYS A 406 8.10 -10.37 6.21
C LYS A 406 8.93 -11.40 5.43
N VAL A 407 9.37 -12.49 6.06
CA VAL A 407 10.02 -13.61 5.33
C VAL A 407 9.05 -14.24 4.33
N ALA A 408 7.78 -14.43 4.72
CA ALA A 408 6.75 -14.92 3.78
C ALA A 408 6.46 -13.91 2.65
N THR A 409 6.46 -12.62 2.95
CA THR A 409 6.32 -11.54 1.96
C THR A 409 7.48 -11.56 0.96
N HIS A 410 8.72 -11.78 1.41
CA HIS A 410 9.85 -11.94 0.50
C HIS A 410 9.62 -13.06 -0.53
N TYR A 411 9.11 -14.22 -0.09
CA TYR A 411 8.82 -15.32 -1.01
C TYR A 411 7.88 -14.87 -2.14
N HIS A 412 6.84 -14.10 -1.82
CA HIS A 412 5.93 -13.56 -2.82
C HIS A 412 6.63 -12.59 -3.79
N TYR A 413 7.41 -11.63 -3.28
CA TYR A 413 8.07 -10.63 -4.13
C TYR A 413 9.19 -11.21 -4.99
N ALA A 414 9.96 -12.17 -4.47
CA ALA A 414 10.96 -12.90 -5.25
C ALA A 414 10.33 -13.64 -6.44
N GLU A 415 9.15 -14.20 -6.23
CA GLU A 415 8.37 -14.83 -7.27
C GLU A 415 7.81 -13.84 -8.30
N VAL A 416 7.33 -12.67 -7.85
CA VAL A 416 6.89 -11.58 -8.73
C VAL A 416 8.07 -11.08 -9.58
N ALA A 417 9.22 -10.80 -8.97
CA ALA A 417 10.42 -10.36 -9.68
C ALA A 417 10.88 -11.38 -10.73
N SER A 418 10.83 -12.68 -10.40
CA SER A 418 11.15 -13.75 -11.36
C SER A 418 10.13 -13.84 -12.51
N SER A 419 8.84 -13.62 -12.22
CA SER A 419 7.80 -13.71 -13.26
C SER A 419 7.79 -12.50 -14.21
N ILE A 420 8.12 -11.31 -13.71
CA ILE A 420 8.29 -10.10 -14.55
C ILE A 420 9.43 -10.29 -15.55
N ALA A 421 10.54 -10.90 -15.11
CA ALA A 421 11.67 -11.20 -15.98
C ALA A 421 11.36 -12.24 -17.10
N GLN A 422 10.26 -12.99 -16.98
CA GLN A 422 9.82 -13.99 -17.96
C GLN A 422 8.72 -13.47 -18.92
N VAL A 423 8.38 -12.20 -18.86
CA VAL A 423 7.46 -11.58 -19.84
C VAL A 423 8.17 -11.54 -21.19
N ASP A 424 7.52 -12.13 -22.21
CA ASP A 424 8.02 -12.13 -23.56
C ASP A 424 8.06 -10.69 -24.13
N PRO A 425 9.24 -10.20 -24.51
CA PRO A 425 9.39 -8.83 -25.00
C PRO A 425 8.67 -8.58 -26.35
N GLU A 426 8.36 -9.63 -27.12
CA GLU A 426 7.69 -9.49 -28.43
C GLU A 426 6.16 -9.47 -28.32
N THR A 427 5.60 -10.11 -27.30
CA THR A 427 4.13 -10.28 -27.17
C THR A 427 3.52 -9.53 -26.00
N GLY A 428 4.33 -8.93 -25.10
CA GLY A 428 3.86 -8.32 -23.87
C GLY A 428 3.14 -9.30 -22.91
N GLY A 429 2.94 -10.53 -23.35
CA GLY A 429 2.20 -11.56 -22.63
C GLY A 429 3.07 -12.32 -21.63
N MET A 430 2.55 -12.61 -20.45
CA MET A 430 3.16 -13.61 -19.57
C MET A 430 3.35 -14.92 -20.33
N SER A 431 4.57 -15.48 -20.32
CA SER A 431 4.85 -16.82 -20.82
C SER A 431 3.85 -17.83 -20.22
N ASP A 432 3.58 -18.94 -20.90
CA ASP A 432 2.66 -19.99 -20.40
C ASP A 432 3.09 -20.51 -19.01
N ALA A 433 4.37 -20.48 -18.71
CA ALA A 433 4.90 -20.72 -17.36
C ALA A 433 4.42 -19.69 -16.35
N GLY A 434 4.41 -18.39 -16.68
CA GLY A 434 3.90 -17.31 -15.83
C GLY A 434 2.38 -17.41 -15.61
N ARG A 435 1.61 -17.81 -16.61
CA ARG A 435 0.14 -17.99 -16.50
C ARG A 435 -0.25 -19.18 -15.65
N SER A 436 0.45 -20.30 -15.78
CA SER A 436 0.19 -21.51 -14.95
C SER A 436 0.55 -21.25 -13.49
N PHE A 437 1.61 -20.50 -13.26
CA PHE A 437 2.11 -20.09 -11.97
C PHE A 437 1.14 -19.13 -11.24
N SER A 438 0.58 -18.14 -11.92
CA SER A 438 -0.42 -17.21 -11.39
C SER A 438 -1.70 -17.91 -10.94
N ARG A 439 -2.16 -18.95 -11.66
CA ARG A 439 -3.36 -19.73 -11.29
C ARG A 439 -3.16 -20.63 -10.08
N ALA A 440 -1.99 -21.24 -9.93
CA ALA A 440 -1.68 -22.11 -8.79
C ALA A 440 -1.53 -21.31 -7.48
N LYS A 441 -1.04 -20.08 -7.54
CA LYS A 441 -0.64 -19.27 -6.37
C LYS A 441 -1.71 -18.35 -5.79
N ARG A 442 -2.75 -17.95 -6.52
CA ARG A 442 -3.91 -17.27 -5.90
C ARG A 442 -4.53 -18.08 -4.75
N ARG A 443 -4.31 -19.40 -4.72
CA ARG A 443 -4.75 -20.28 -3.62
C ARG A 443 -3.87 -20.19 -2.37
N VAL A 444 -2.62 -19.77 -2.47
CA VAL A 444 -1.61 -19.91 -1.42
C VAL A 444 -1.43 -18.68 -0.56
N ALA A 445 -1.43 -17.47 -1.11
CA ALA A 445 -1.32 -16.24 -0.32
C ALA A 445 -2.44 -16.15 0.73
N VAL A 446 -3.64 -16.63 0.37
CA VAL A 446 -4.78 -16.72 1.28
C VAL A 446 -4.60 -17.83 2.34
N GLN A 447 -3.93 -18.95 2.01
CA GLN A 447 -3.74 -20.06 2.94
C GLN A 447 -2.59 -19.88 3.94
N VAL A 448 -1.57 -19.07 3.64
CA VAL A 448 -0.46 -18.79 4.57
C VAL A 448 -0.87 -17.73 5.60
N ALA A 449 -1.82 -16.85 5.26
CA ALA A 449 -2.31 -15.78 6.12
C ALA A 449 -3.54 -16.18 6.98
N ALA A 450 -4.27 -17.22 6.62
CA ALA A 450 -5.36 -17.81 7.39
C ALA A 450 -4.84 -18.89 8.36
#